data_0a3c908d52bb74a3851cdb7d124ce82c
#
_entry.id   0a3c908d52bb74a3851cdb7d124ce82c
#
_cell.length_a   1.000
_cell.length_b   1.000
_cell.length_c   1.000
_cell.angle_alpha   90.00
_cell.angle_beta   90.00
_cell.angle_gamma   90.00
#
_symmetry.space_group_name_H-M   'P 1'
#
loop_
_entity.id
_entity.type
_entity.pdbx_description
1 polymer ?
#
loop_
_entity_poly.entity_id
_entity_poly.type
_entity_poly.pdbx_seq_one_letter_code
_entity_poly.pdbx_strand_id
1 'polypeptide(L)'
;MSLRIELKGRIELSSEAEKVADEIEEAFKDLEKFLERGRERYGGEAAKLRSRRLEGRWVEVELESGRGLRAHDALLRLKNVLAQKVGARRVGVRRILVDRLEARIGGGHVGAERAKELLRGVAEVSEESGGLILRFRELTDRDLRERVVDRAIKLVRAEEVKVEGERLAPFGTVLRKGPEREHKVLTDVAVEAEKRRWIKRYPGKGQWIYTPPMTALIRALAQLIVDRVAKPLGFNEWMFPRLVPMEVFKKLTTYIEHLPDGVFYVCAPPRDPSAFEEFKREYVLRRELRTDLLKNILGEPGYIMEAIQCTAFYQFFSGEIVRIEDLPIKAYELLGGWTWRNEAGGVEGLVRTNEFWRLEMVFLGTPDQVTEIRNKIVDLTLDLLDKELDMEWRIVAGAPFYLSPQEASKRLIDVSHVNRIPTLDVEV
;
A
#
# COMPACT_ATOMS: atom_id res chain seq x y z
N MET A 1 1.65 -3.28 -26.26
CA MET A 1 0.83 -2.24 -25.59
C MET A 1 1.38 -0.88 -25.94
N SER A 2 0.60 0.04 -26.52
CA SER A 2 1.02 1.41 -26.81
C SER A 2 0.36 2.38 -25.83
N LEU A 3 1.03 3.49 -25.53
CA LEU A 3 0.46 4.60 -24.77
C LEU A 3 0.84 5.89 -25.47
N ARG A 4 -0.13 6.75 -25.71
CA ARG A 4 0.06 8.10 -26.22
C ARG A 4 -0.74 9.07 -25.37
N ILE A 5 -0.10 10.13 -24.91
CA ILE A 5 -0.73 11.19 -24.14
C ILE A 5 -0.60 12.49 -24.92
N GLU A 6 -1.71 13.16 -25.13
CA GLU A 6 -1.78 14.51 -25.71
C GLU A 6 -2.30 15.46 -24.63
N LEU A 7 -1.59 16.56 -24.41
CA LEU A 7 -1.92 17.56 -23.41
C LEU A 7 -1.90 18.96 -24.01
N LYS A 8 -2.98 19.71 -23.81
CA LYS A 8 -3.03 21.16 -23.99
C LYS A 8 -3.20 21.82 -22.63
N GLY A 9 -2.25 22.68 -22.25
CA GLY A 9 -2.25 23.32 -20.95
C GLY A 9 -1.78 24.75 -21.01
N ARG A 10 -2.18 25.52 -19.98
CA ARG A 10 -1.86 26.95 -19.84
C ARG A 10 -1.31 27.21 -18.45
N ILE A 11 -0.32 28.11 -18.40
CA ILE A 11 0.27 28.59 -17.16
C ILE A 11 -0.05 30.06 -17.01
N GLU A 12 -0.72 30.46 -15.92
CA GLU A 12 -1.09 31.84 -15.64
C GLU A 12 0.03 32.58 -14.91
N LEU A 13 0.39 33.73 -15.44
CA LEU A 13 1.32 34.67 -14.83
C LEU A 13 0.56 35.81 -14.09
N SER A 14 1.22 36.45 -13.14
CA SER A 14 0.64 37.62 -12.45
C SER A 14 0.66 38.92 -13.27
N SER A 15 1.29 38.93 -14.44
CA SER A 15 1.40 40.03 -15.38
C SER A 15 1.30 39.52 -16.81
N GLU A 16 1.19 40.44 -17.77
CA GLU A 16 1.17 40.10 -19.20
C GLU A 16 2.47 39.35 -19.57
N ALA A 17 2.36 38.28 -20.34
CA ALA A 17 3.47 37.39 -20.71
C ALA A 17 4.49 38.11 -21.60
N GLU A 18 4.04 39.01 -22.44
CA GLU A 18 4.87 39.77 -23.33
C GLU A 18 5.91 40.65 -22.59
N LYS A 19 5.61 41.07 -21.35
CA LYS A 19 6.53 41.86 -20.51
C LYS A 19 7.76 41.09 -20.03
N VAL A 20 7.69 39.76 -20.08
CA VAL A 20 8.75 38.85 -19.63
C VAL A 20 9.03 37.79 -20.70
N ALA A 21 8.87 38.15 -21.97
CA ALA A 21 9.02 37.24 -23.10
C ALA A 21 10.42 36.63 -23.17
N ASP A 22 11.47 37.38 -22.87
CA ASP A 22 12.87 36.90 -22.87
C ASP A 22 13.07 35.83 -21.80
N GLU A 23 12.55 36.02 -20.59
CA GLU A 23 12.62 35.09 -19.48
C GLU A 23 11.81 33.81 -19.78
N ILE A 24 10.67 33.97 -20.49
CA ILE A 24 9.88 32.83 -20.96
C ILE A 24 10.63 32.03 -22.03
N GLU A 25 11.28 32.69 -22.98
CA GLU A 25 12.14 32.02 -23.98
C GLU A 25 13.28 31.23 -23.33
N GLU A 26 13.92 31.79 -22.31
CA GLU A 26 14.95 31.08 -21.55
C GLU A 26 14.35 29.83 -20.83
N ALA A 27 13.15 29.97 -20.26
CA ALA A 27 12.47 28.82 -19.64
C ALA A 27 12.16 27.71 -20.64
N PHE A 28 11.79 28.07 -21.88
CA PHE A 28 11.58 27.07 -22.94
C PHE A 28 12.88 26.41 -23.37
N LYS A 29 14.00 27.12 -23.46
CA LYS A 29 15.32 26.53 -23.73
C LYS A 29 15.71 25.51 -22.65
N ASP A 30 15.45 25.82 -21.39
CA ASP A 30 15.70 24.88 -20.29
C ASP A 30 14.74 23.66 -20.32
N LEU A 31 13.49 23.87 -20.73
CA LEU A 31 12.55 22.77 -20.96
C LEU A 31 13.04 21.88 -22.13
N GLU A 32 13.48 22.45 -23.24
CA GLU A 32 13.98 21.71 -24.39
C GLU A 32 15.15 20.80 -24.02
N LYS A 33 16.13 21.31 -23.25
CA LYS A 33 17.24 20.50 -22.71
C LYS A 33 16.75 19.34 -21.84
N PHE A 34 15.71 19.58 -21.04
CA PHE A 34 15.09 18.53 -20.23
C PHE A 34 14.40 17.48 -21.08
N LEU A 35 13.68 17.88 -22.14
CA LEU A 35 13.04 16.99 -23.09
C LEU A 35 14.06 16.20 -23.91
N GLU A 36 15.21 16.78 -24.26
CA GLU A 36 16.31 16.10 -24.95
C GLU A 36 16.91 14.98 -24.11
N ARG A 37 17.23 15.25 -22.85
CA ARG A 37 17.68 14.20 -21.91
C ARG A 37 16.63 13.10 -21.74
N GLY A 38 15.35 13.45 -21.74
CA GLY A 38 14.25 12.49 -21.75
C GLY A 38 14.27 11.63 -22.99
N ARG A 39 14.53 12.20 -24.18
CA ARG A 39 14.65 11.47 -25.46
C ARG A 39 15.86 10.53 -25.48
N GLU A 40 17.01 10.96 -24.95
CA GLU A 40 18.20 10.12 -24.82
C GLU A 40 17.91 8.87 -23.98
N ARG A 41 17.12 9.03 -22.91
CA ARG A 41 16.82 7.94 -21.97
C ARG A 41 15.67 7.03 -22.43
N TYR A 42 14.63 7.59 -23.06
CA TYR A 42 13.37 6.90 -23.36
C TYR A 42 13.03 6.83 -24.86
N GLY A 43 13.90 7.33 -25.73
CA GLY A 43 13.67 7.36 -27.15
C GLY A 43 12.42 8.13 -27.58
N GLY A 44 11.68 7.61 -28.52
CA GLY A 44 10.45 8.21 -29.03
C GLY A 44 9.29 8.28 -28.04
N GLU A 45 9.40 7.62 -26.89
CA GLU A 45 8.40 7.57 -25.82
C GLU A 45 8.46 8.76 -24.84
N ALA A 46 9.45 9.67 -24.98
CA ALA A 46 9.58 10.86 -24.16
C ALA A 46 8.66 11.99 -24.63
N ALA A 47 8.35 12.90 -23.71
CA ALA A 47 7.56 14.09 -24.03
C ALA A 47 8.19 14.97 -25.11
N LYS A 48 7.34 15.55 -25.97
CA LYS A 48 7.70 16.49 -27.03
C LYS A 48 6.81 17.72 -26.93
N LEU A 49 7.40 18.90 -27.10
CA LEU A 49 6.65 20.15 -27.28
C LEU A 49 6.18 20.23 -28.73
N ARG A 50 4.88 20.35 -28.93
CA ARG A 50 4.24 20.48 -30.25
C ARG A 50 4.04 21.91 -30.68
N SER A 51 3.51 22.72 -29.75
CA SER A 51 3.30 24.14 -29.98
C SER A 51 3.40 24.92 -28.69
N ARG A 52 3.67 26.23 -28.83
CA ARG A 52 3.64 27.21 -27.72
C ARG A 52 3.08 28.53 -28.21
N ARG A 53 2.40 29.24 -27.32
CA ARG A 53 1.81 30.56 -27.60
C ARG A 53 1.77 31.42 -26.35
N LEU A 54 1.96 32.71 -26.49
CA LEU A 54 1.72 33.71 -25.44
C LEU A 54 0.42 34.44 -25.76
N GLU A 55 -0.46 34.55 -24.76
CA GLU A 55 -1.74 35.24 -24.91
C GLU A 55 -2.13 35.94 -23.60
N GLY A 56 -1.99 37.26 -23.56
CA GLY A 56 -2.24 38.03 -22.35
C GLY A 56 -1.35 37.55 -21.20
N ARG A 57 -1.97 37.01 -20.12
CA ARG A 57 -1.23 36.48 -18.97
C ARG A 57 -0.90 34.99 -19.06
N TRP A 58 -1.19 34.38 -20.21
CA TRP A 58 -1.08 32.92 -20.36
C TRP A 58 0.10 32.52 -21.23
N VAL A 59 0.81 31.50 -20.76
CA VAL A 59 1.76 30.72 -21.53
C VAL A 59 1.10 29.40 -21.89
N GLU A 60 0.66 29.25 -23.15
CA GLU A 60 0.01 28.06 -23.65
C GLU A 60 1.03 27.09 -24.25
N VAL A 61 0.81 25.78 -24.03
CA VAL A 61 1.65 24.71 -24.58
C VAL A 61 0.82 23.51 -24.99
N GLU A 62 1.25 22.87 -26.08
CA GLU A 62 0.77 21.55 -26.47
C GLU A 62 1.93 20.55 -26.39
N LEU A 63 1.73 19.48 -25.64
CA LEU A 63 2.70 18.46 -25.34
C LEU A 63 2.15 17.09 -25.73
N GLU A 64 3.03 16.22 -26.24
CA GLU A 64 2.72 14.82 -26.54
C GLU A 64 3.78 13.93 -25.91
N SER A 65 3.37 12.74 -25.41
CA SER A 65 4.30 11.75 -24.87
C SER A 65 3.80 10.32 -25.04
N GLY A 66 4.71 9.36 -24.89
CA GLY A 66 4.43 7.95 -24.74
C GLY A 66 4.60 7.47 -23.28
N ARG A 67 5.28 6.32 -23.12
CA ARG A 67 5.48 5.67 -21.81
C ARG A 67 6.60 6.25 -20.96
N GLY A 68 7.55 6.92 -21.58
CA GLY A 68 8.72 7.48 -20.89
C GLY A 68 8.41 8.73 -20.10
N LEU A 69 9.09 9.84 -20.39
CA LEU A 69 8.80 11.12 -19.79
C LEU A 69 7.41 11.60 -20.19
N ARG A 70 6.52 11.85 -19.24
CA ARG A 70 5.12 12.20 -19.48
C ARG A 70 4.94 13.66 -19.88
N ALA A 71 3.91 13.96 -20.67
CA ALA A 71 3.53 15.33 -21.05
C ALA A 71 3.18 16.21 -19.83
N HIS A 72 2.51 15.66 -18.83
CA HIS A 72 2.16 16.38 -17.61
C HIS A 72 3.39 16.65 -16.69
N ASP A 73 4.39 15.76 -16.67
CA ASP A 73 5.66 16.02 -15.98
C ASP A 73 6.41 17.19 -16.66
N ALA A 74 6.39 17.24 -18.00
CA ALA A 74 6.99 18.34 -18.76
C ALA A 74 6.29 19.68 -18.47
N LEU A 75 4.95 19.69 -18.36
CA LEU A 75 4.18 20.89 -18.00
C LEU A 75 4.52 21.37 -16.58
N LEU A 76 4.60 20.46 -15.60
CA LEU A 76 5.02 20.77 -14.23
C LEU A 76 6.46 21.31 -14.20
N ARG A 77 7.36 20.73 -14.99
CA ARG A 77 8.74 21.21 -15.11
C ARG A 77 8.78 22.62 -15.67
N LEU A 78 8.03 22.89 -16.74
CA LEU A 78 7.94 24.23 -17.34
C LEU A 78 7.46 25.26 -16.31
N LYS A 79 6.40 24.94 -15.55
CA LYS A 79 5.91 25.82 -14.47
C LYS A 79 7.02 26.19 -13.48
N ASN A 80 7.79 25.22 -13.03
CA ASN A 80 8.85 25.45 -12.04
C ASN A 80 9.99 26.32 -12.62
N VAL A 81 10.39 26.07 -13.86
CA VAL A 81 11.42 26.85 -14.54
C VAL A 81 10.93 28.26 -14.81
N LEU A 82 9.68 28.43 -15.29
CA LEU A 82 9.06 29.74 -15.44
C LEU A 82 9.07 30.52 -14.12
N ALA A 83 8.64 29.90 -13.03
CA ALA A 83 8.60 30.56 -11.72
C ALA A 83 9.97 31.09 -11.30
N GLN A 84 11.06 30.37 -11.60
CA GLN A 84 12.42 30.80 -11.35
C GLN A 84 12.81 32.00 -12.23
N LYS A 85 12.59 31.91 -13.54
CA LYS A 85 13.02 32.93 -14.52
C LYS A 85 12.25 34.23 -14.36
N VAL A 86 10.90 34.16 -14.38
CA VAL A 86 10.06 35.39 -14.32
C VAL A 86 10.05 36.00 -12.91
N GLY A 87 10.39 35.23 -11.88
CA GLY A 87 10.52 35.71 -10.50
C GLY A 87 11.56 36.82 -10.34
N ALA A 88 12.63 36.80 -11.13
CA ALA A 88 13.65 37.83 -11.17
C ALA A 88 13.06 39.21 -11.61
N ARG A 89 11.98 39.21 -12.37
CA ARG A 89 11.23 40.40 -12.79
C ARG A 89 10.02 40.69 -11.89
N ARG A 90 9.95 40.06 -10.71
CA ARG A 90 8.81 40.16 -9.78
C ARG A 90 7.46 39.76 -10.39
N VAL A 91 7.49 38.86 -11.38
CA VAL A 91 6.30 38.23 -11.94
C VAL A 91 6.15 36.86 -11.31
N GLY A 92 4.95 36.58 -10.77
CA GLY A 92 4.62 35.28 -10.15
C GLY A 92 3.91 34.35 -11.11
N VAL A 93 4.12 33.05 -10.97
CA VAL A 93 3.29 32.02 -11.60
C VAL A 93 2.13 31.72 -10.67
N ARG A 94 0.90 31.85 -11.16
CA ARG A 94 -0.35 31.70 -10.38
C ARG A 94 -0.80 30.24 -10.31
N ARG A 95 -1.13 29.67 -11.46
CA ARG A 95 -1.68 28.31 -11.56
C ARG A 95 -1.41 27.69 -12.91
N ILE A 96 -1.62 26.36 -12.99
CA ILE A 96 -1.75 25.61 -14.23
C ILE A 96 -3.25 25.35 -14.48
N LEU A 97 -3.66 25.43 -15.72
CA LEU A 97 -4.92 24.90 -16.24
C LEU A 97 -4.61 23.88 -17.32
N VAL A 98 -5.26 22.74 -17.26
CA VAL A 98 -5.19 21.72 -18.31
C VAL A 98 -6.49 21.77 -19.08
N ASP A 99 -6.45 22.35 -20.29
CA ASP A 99 -7.65 22.48 -21.12
C ASP A 99 -8.08 21.14 -21.72
N ARG A 100 -7.12 20.29 -22.04
CA ARG A 100 -7.34 18.95 -22.58
C ARG A 100 -6.18 18.04 -22.21
N LEU A 101 -6.49 16.88 -21.67
CA LEU A 101 -5.55 15.76 -21.57
C LEU A 101 -6.27 14.50 -22.07
N GLU A 102 -5.69 13.89 -23.08
CA GLU A 102 -6.17 12.64 -23.66
C GLU A 102 -5.06 11.58 -23.59
N ALA A 103 -5.39 10.43 -23.00
CA ALA A 103 -4.49 9.27 -22.97
C ALA A 103 -5.10 8.12 -23.78
N ARG A 104 -4.40 7.67 -24.81
CA ARG A 104 -4.76 6.54 -25.66
C ARG A 104 -3.96 5.31 -25.26
N ILE A 105 -4.64 4.23 -24.89
CA ILE A 105 -4.07 2.98 -24.42
C ILE A 105 -4.43 1.89 -25.41
N GLY A 106 -3.44 1.37 -26.16
CA GLY A 106 -3.62 0.30 -27.13
C GLY A 106 -3.23 -1.06 -26.54
N GLY A 107 -4.20 -1.97 -26.45
CA GLY A 107 -4.05 -3.34 -25.94
C GLY A 107 -3.80 -3.46 -24.43
N GLY A 108 -4.04 -4.62 -23.83
CA GLY A 108 -3.76 -4.90 -22.43
C GLY A 108 -4.47 -3.96 -21.44
N HIS A 109 -5.77 -3.78 -21.60
CA HIS A 109 -6.61 -2.96 -20.72
C HIS A 109 -7.89 -3.73 -20.32
N VAL A 110 -8.55 -3.28 -19.26
CA VAL A 110 -9.88 -3.77 -18.87
C VAL A 110 -10.92 -3.35 -19.92
N GLY A 111 -12.07 -4.03 -19.99
CA GLY A 111 -13.15 -3.64 -20.91
C GLY A 111 -13.64 -2.20 -20.66
N ALA A 112 -14.14 -1.53 -21.73
CA ALA A 112 -14.53 -0.12 -21.68
C ALA A 112 -15.55 0.19 -20.60
N GLU A 113 -16.57 -0.66 -20.37
CA GLU A 113 -17.57 -0.46 -19.33
C GLU A 113 -16.94 -0.50 -17.92
N ARG A 114 -16.02 -1.43 -17.68
CA ARG A 114 -15.30 -1.49 -16.41
C ARG A 114 -14.40 -0.27 -16.20
N ALA A 115 -13.76 0.21 -17.26
CA ALA A 115 -12.95 1.42 -17.20
C ALA A 115 -13.82 2.68 -16.89
N LYS A 116 -15.03 2.78 -17.44
CA LYS A 116 -16.00 3.85 -17.12
C LYS A 116 -16.37 3.86 -15.64
N GLU A 117 -16.62 2.68 -15.06
CA GLU A 117 -16.91 2.56 -13.63
C GLU A 117 -15.74 3.01 -12.77
N LEU A 118 -14.53 2.50 -13.07
CA LEU A 118 -13.31 2.78 -12.31
C LEU A 118 -12.91 4.26 -12.35
N LEU A 119 -13.17 4.94 -13.46
CA LEU A 119 -12.76 6.34 -13.67
C LEU A 119 -13.91 7.34 -13.56
N ARG A 120 -15.05 6.92 -13.01
CA ARG A 120 -16.22 7.81 -12.82
C ARG A 120 -15.82 9.08 -12.05
N GLY A 121 -16.10 10.23 -12.63
CA GLY A 121 -15.75 11.54 -12.04
C GLY A 121 -14.29 11.96 -12.22
N VAL A 122 -13.45 11.13 -12.83
CA VAL A 122 -12.01 11.43 -13.08
C VAL A 122 -11.75 11.63 -14.57
N ALA A 123 -12.25 10.72 -15.41
CA ALA A 123 -12.07 10.81 -16.87
C ALA A 123 -13.29 10.25 -17.62
N GLU A 124 -13.55 10.79 -18.80
CA GLU A 124 -14.45 10.18 -19.76
C GLU A 124 -13.71 9.07 -20.50
N VAL A 125 -14.36 7.92 -20.65
CA VAL A 125 -13.77 6.74 -21.30
C VAL A 125 -14.53 6.43 -22.57
N SER A 126 -13.82 6.30 -23.68
CA SER A 126 -14.32 5.78 -24.96
C SER A 126 -13.39 4.71 -25.49
N GLU A 127 -13.90 3.85 -26.38
CA GLU A 127 -13.14 2.81 -27.05
C GLU A 127 -13.06 3.11 -28.56
N GLU A 128 -11.85 3.09 -29.10
CA GLU A 128 -11.59 3.26 -30.52
C GLU A 128 -10.52 2.27 -31.00
N SER A 129 -10.80 1.60 -32.11
CA SER A 129 -9.83 0.68 -32.76
C SER A 129 -9.22 -0.36 -31.81
N GLY A 130 -10.02 -0.86 -30.84
CA GLY A 130 -9.56 -1.86 -29.87
C GLY A 130 -8.65 -1.30 -28.76
N GLY A 131 -8.63 0.02 -28.58
CA GLY A 131 -7.92 0.70 -27.49
C GLY A 131 -8.84 1.61 -26.70
N LEU A 132 -8.47 1.94 -25.45
CA LEU A 132 -9.17 2.89 -24.62
C LEU A 132 -8.65 4.31 -24.83
N ILE A 133 -9.56 5.28 -24.84
CA ILE A 133 -9.25 6.70 -24.81
C ILE A 133 -9.81 7.27 -23.50
N LEU A 134 -8.93 7.84 -22.69
CA LEU A 134 -9.24 8.51 -21.45
C LEU A 134 -9.15 10.02 -21.67
N ARG A 135 -10.24 10.74 -21.49
CA ARG A 135 -10.28 12.20 -21.60
C ARG A 135 -10.49 12.80 -20.20
N PHE A 136 -9.46 13.46 -19.72
CA PHE A 136 -9.49 14.14 -18.43
C PHE A 136 -9.96 15.57 -18.60
N ARG A 137 -10.81 16.05 -17.69
CA ARG A 137 -11.28 17.44 -17.65
C ARG A 137 -10.84 18.11 -16.36
N GLU A 138 -10.58 19.40 -16.43
CA GLU A 138 -10.35 20.26 -15.27
C GLU A 138 -9.27 19.82 -14.29
N LEU A 139 -8.19 19.20 -14.80
CA LEU A 139 -7.06 18.81 -13.96
C LEU A 139 -6.36 20.05 -13.38
N THR A 140 -6.19 20.05 -12.07
CA THR A 140 -5.46 21.09 -11.34
C THR A 140 -3.97 20.75 -11.22
N ASP A 141 -3.18 21.73 -10.80
CA ASP A 141 -1.76 21.56 -10.45
C ASP A 141 -1.55 20.49 -9.35
N ARG A 142 -2.51 20.36 -8.43
CA ARG A 142 -2.50 19.31 -7.41
C ARG A 142 -2.68 17.93 -8.03
N ASP A 143 -3.64 17.75 -8.94
CA ASP A 143 -3.92 16.47 -9.59
C ASP A 143 -2.72 15.97 -10.39
N LEU A 144 -2.01 16.90 -11.06
CA LEU A 144 -0.80 16.55 -11.80
C LEU A 144 0.33 16.12 -10.86
N ARG A 145 0.55 16.84 -9.76
CA ARG A 145 1.56 16.48 -8.74
C ARG A 145 1.25 15.17 -8.04
N GLU A 146 -0.03 14.92 -7.75
CA GLU A 146 -0.51 13.67 -7.16
C GLU A 146 -0.60 12.53 -8.17
N ARG A 147 -0.20 12.76 -9.43
CA ARG A 147 -0.15 11.77 -10.51
C ARG A 147 -1.50 11.08 -10.79
N VAL A 148 -2.59 11.82 -10.74
CA VAL A 148 -3.94 11.29 -11.01
C VAL A 148 -4.01 10.60 -12.37
N VAL A 149 -3.41 11.19 -13.40
CA VAL A 149 -3.37 10.63 -14.77
C VAL A 149 -2.67 9.28 -14.81
N ASP A 150 -1.49 9.14 -14.20
CA ASP A 150 -0.73 7.88 -14.17
C ASP A 150 -1.47 6.80 -13.39
N ARG A 151 -2.12 7.16 -12.28
CA ARG A 151 -2.95 6.23 -11.49
C ARG A 151 -4.17 5.77 -12.25
N ALA A 152 -4.86 6.67 -12.95
CA ALA A 152 -5.99 6.31 -13.81
C ALA A 152 -5.58 5.35 -14.93
N ILE A 153 -4.45 5.63 -15.59
CA ILE A 153 -3.89 4.73 -16.61
C ILE A 153 -3.54 3.36 -16.00
N LYS A 154 -2.95 3.33 -14.81
CA LYS A 154 -2.63 2.07 -14.10
C LYS A 154 -3.88 1.27 -13.77
N LEU A 155 -4.95 1.91 -13.29
CA LEU A 155 -6.21 1.28 -12.91
C LEU A 155 -6.91 0.56 -14.07
N VAL A 156 -6.84 1.12 -15.27
CA VAL A 156 -7.47 0.53 -16.46
C VAL A 156 -6.56 -0.43 -17.25
N ARG A 157 -5.30 -0.55 -16.88
CA ARG A 157 -4.42 -1.55 -17.46
C ARG A 157 -4.80 -2.93 -16.95
N ALA A 158 -4.95 -3.89 -17.84
CA ALA A 158 -4.90 -5.30 -17.46
C ALA A 158 -3.43 -5.63 -17.17
N GLU A 159 -3.13 -6.04 -15.95
CA GLU A 159 -1.80 -6.53 -15.60
C GLU A 159 -1.58 -7.90 -16.24
N GLU A 160 -1.07 -7.94 -17.46
CA GLU A 160 -0.32 -9.09 -17.94
C GLU A 160 1.09 -8.98 -17.34
N VAL A 161 1.28 -9.49 -16.15
CA VAL A 161 2.61 -9.72 -15.60
C VAL A 161 3.19 -10.89 -16.39
N LYS A 162 3.99 -10.62 -17.43
CA LYS A 162 4.88 -11.64 -17.99
C LYS A 162 5.94 -11.91 -16.92
N VAL A 163 5.76 -12.99 -16.21
CA VAL A 163 6.78 -13.50 -15.28
C VAL A 163 7.79 -14.25 -16.15
N GLU A 164 9.01 -13.72 -16.23
CA GLU A 164 10.13 -14.39 -16.85
C GLU A 164 10.89 -15.17 -15.76
N GLY A 165 11.17 -16.43 -15.99
CA GLY A 165 11.89 -17.28 -15.05
C GLY A 165 12.12 -18.66 -15.62
N GLU A 166 13.09 -19.38 -15.02
CA GLU A 166 13.47 -20.73 -15.45
C GLU A 166 12.43 -21.78 -15.06
N ARG A 167 11.79 -21.59 -13.89
CA ARG A 167 10.77 -22.50 -13.36
C ARG A 167 9.59 -21.73 -12.84
N LEU A 168 8.53 -21.63 -13.63
CA LEU A 168 7.29 -20.94 -13.25
C LEU A 168 6.34 -21.90 -12.54
N ALA A 169 5.79 -21.48 -11.42
CA ALA A 169 4.77 -22.21 -10.66
C ALA A 169 3.76 -21.23 -10.02
N PRO A 170 2.53 -21.66 -9.73
CA PRO A 170 1.55 -20.83 -9.07
C PRO A 170 1.96 -20.55 -7.60
N PHE A 171 1.43 -19.47 -7.04
CA PHE A 171 1.46 -19.25 -5.59
C PHE A 171 0.83 -20.46 -4.87
N GLY A 172 1.32 -20.75 -3.66
CA GLY A 172 0.92 -21.95 -2.91
C GLY A 172 1.72 -23.21 -3.27
N THR A 173 2.62 -23.13 -4.27
CA THR A 173 3.49 -24.27 -4.61
C THR A 173 4.40 -24.61 -3.44
N VAL A 174 4.40 -25.89 -3.05
CA VAL A 174 5.28 -26.41 -1.99
C VAL A 174 6.71 -26.45 -2.52
N LEU A 175 7.60 -25.74 -1.83
CA LEU A 175 9.02 -25.63 -2.15
C LEU A 175 9.86 -26.66 -1.41
N ARG A 176 9.51 -26.92 -0.15
CA ARG A 176 10.20 -27.84 0.75
C ARG A 176 9.24 -28.37 1.81
N LYS A 177 9.45 -29.61 2.27
CA LYS A 177 8.72 -30.24 3.38
C LYS A 177 9.70 -30.71 4.43
N GLY A 178 9.29 -30.67 5.68
CA GLY A 178 9.92 -31.33 6.82
C GLY A 178 9.57 -32.80 6.91
N PRO A 179 10.05 -33.47 7.96
CA PRO A 179 9.70 -34.87 8.23
C PRO A 179 8.22 -35.00 8.58
N GLU A 180 7.62 -36.11 8.17
CA GLU A 180 6.28 -36.49 8.62
C GLU A 180 6.31 -36.88 10.10
N ARG A 181 5.27 -36.49 10.82
CA ARG A 181 5.11 -36.76 12.26
C ARG A 181 3.77 -37.45 12.52
N GLU A 182 3.71 -38.22 13.59
CA GLU A 182 2.45 -38.78 14.05
C GLU A 182 1.63 -37.74 14.81
N HIS A 183 0.41 -37.47 14.34
CA HIS A 183 -0.51 -36.55 14.99
C HIS A 183 -1.06 -37.16 16.28
N LYS A 184 -0.67 -36.63 17.43
CA LYS A 184 -1.11 -37.11 18.76
C LYS A 184 -2.51 -36.66 19.14
N VAL A 185 -3.04 -35.62 18.49
CA VAL A 185 -4.37 -35.07 18.75
C VAL A 185 -5.14 -35.04 17.43
N LEU A 186 -6.19 -35.83 17.35
CA LEU A 186 -7.06 -35.99 16.16
C LEU A 186 -8.39 -35.26 16.28
N THR A 187 -8.62 -34.54 17.37
CA THR A 187 -9.84 -33.78 17.63
C THR A 187 -9.63 -32.30 17.35
N ASP A 188 -10.70 -31.57 17.14
CA ASP A 188 -10.66 -30.11 17.03
C ASP A 188 -10.03 -29.51 18.30
N VAL A 189 -8.88 -28.87 18.14
CA VAL A 189 -8.08 -28.29 19.22
C VAL A 189 -8.83 -27.19 19.97
N ALA A 190 -9.64 -26.39 19.27
CA ALA A 190 -10.43 -25.34 19.89
C ALA A 190 -11.52 -25.91 20.79
N VAL A 191 -12.19 -26.96 20.34
CA VAL A 191 -13.21 -27.68 21.13
C VAL A 191 -12.59 -28.30 22.38
N GLU A 192 -11.45 -28.97 22.24
CA GLU A 192 -10.79 -29.60 23.38
C GLU A 192 -10.23 -28.56 24.37
N ALA A 193 -9.68 -27.46 23.89
CA ALA A 193 -9.21 -26.36 24.73
C ALA A 193 -10.36 -25.68 25.48
N GLU A 194 -11.53 -25.52 24.86
CA GLU A 194 -12.73 -24.96 25.48
C GLU A 194 -13.27 -25.91 26.57
N LYS A 195 -13.34 -27.21 26.31
CA LYS A 195 -13.73 -28.24 27.24
C LYS A 195 -12.81 -28.30 28.49
N ARG A 196 -11.52 -28.13 28.29
CA ARG A 196 -10.52 -28.05 29.36
C ARG A 196 -10.51 -26.69 30.08
N ARG A 197 -11.29 -25.74 29.63
CA ARG A 197 -11.32 -24.36 30.10
C ARG A 197 -9.98 -23.63 29.94
N TRP A 198 -9.22 -23.98 28.95
CA TRP A 198 -8.00 -23.25 28.56
C TRP A 198 -8.33 -21.99 27.81
N ILE A 199 -9.46 -22.00 27.11
CA ILE A 199 -10.05 -20.86 26.43
C ILE A 199 -11.54 -20.76 26.72
N LYS A 200 -12.10 -19.55 26.53
CA LYS A 200 -13.55 -19.33 26.56
C LYS A 200 -13.93 -18.31 25.51
N ARG A 201 -15.04 -18.54 24.82
CA ARG A 201 -15.54 -17.57 23.86
C ARG A 201 -15.89 -16.27 24.52
N TYR A 202 -15.41 -15.16 23.95
CA TYR A 202 -15.89 -13.82 24.25
C TYR A 202 -17.05 -13.48 23.31
N PRO A 203 -18.04 -12.64 23.67
CA PRO A 203 -19.21 -12.36 22.83
C PRO A 203 -18.90 -11.77 21.45
N GLY A 204 -17.73 -11.13 21.27
CA GLY A 204 -17.29 -10.62 19.99
C GLY A 204 -16.91 -11.71 19.01
N LYS A 205 -17.17 -11.46 17.74
CA LYS A 205 -16.83 -12.41 16.66
C LYS A 205 -15.32 -12.61 16.59
N GLY A 206 -14.86 -13.87 16.69
CA GLY A 206 -13.43 -14.19 16.62
C GLY A 206 -12.62 -13.67 17.80
N GLN A 207 -13.21 -13.60 18.98
CA GLN A 207 -12.54 -13.18 20.21
C GLN A 207 -12.59 -14.31 21.26
N TRP A 208 -11.48 -14.47 21.97
CA TRP A 208 -11.31 -15.50 22.97
C TRP A 208 -10.72 -14.95 24.27
N ILE A 209 -11.17 -15.50 25.39
CA ILE A 209 -10.50 -15.34 26.67
C ILE A 209 -9.52 -16.48 26.82
N TYR A 210 -8.23 -16.18 26.95
CA TYR A 210 -7.17 -17.15 27.20
C TYR A 210 -6.94 -17.24 28.71
N THR A 211 -7.12 -18.42 29.28
CA THR A 211 -6.91 -18.66 30.72
C THR A 211 -5.44 -18.96 31.01
N PRO A 212 -5.01 -19.05 32.29
CA PRO A 212 -3.59 -19.25 32.64
C PRO A 212 -2.84 -20.36 31.88
N PRO A 213 -3.38 -21.58 31.64
CA PRO A 213 -2.66 -22.59 30.88
C PRO A 213 -2.38 -22.18 29.45
N MET A 214 -3.36 -21.63 28.73
CA MET A 214 -3.18 -21.15 27.37
C MET A 214 -2.29 -19.92 27.31
N THR A 215 -2.45 -18.98 28.25
CA THR A 215 -1.59 -17.80 28.33
C THR A 215 -0.13 -18.17 28.59
N ALA A 216 0.13 -19.15 29.46
CA ALA A 216 1.47 -19.64 29.73
C ALA A 216 2.08 -20.27 28.47
N LEU A 217 1.31 -21.06 27.71
CA LEU A 217 1.75 -21.68 26.44
C LEU A 217 2.10 -20.60 25.40
N ILE A 218 1.22 -19.62 25.16
CA ILE A 218 1.46 -18.53 24.22
C ILE A 218 2.73 -17.77 24.57
N ARG A 219 2.92 -17.44 25.86
CA ARG A 219 4.13 -16.72 26.31
C ARG A 219 5.40 -17.55 26.17
N ALA A 220 5.33 -18.84 26.48
CA ALA A 220 6.46 -19.75 26.32
C ALA A 220 6.89 -19.87 24.85
N LEU A 221 5.93 -20.05 23.93
CA LEU A 221 6.21 -20.11 22.50
C LEU A 221 6.80 -18.78 21.98
N ALA A 222 6.22 -17.65 22.38
CA ALA A 222 6.72 -16.34 21.98
C ALA A 222 8.17 -16.12 22.48
N GLN A 223 8.44 -16.45 23.74
CA GLN A 223 9.80 -16.34 24.32
C GLN A 223 10.79 -17.29 23.62
N LEU A 224 10.35 -18.50 23.27
CA LEU A 224 11.17 -19.46 22.54
C LEU A 224 11.57 -18.92 21.17
N ILE A 225 10.63 -18.30 20.42
CA ILE A 225 10.95 -17.65 19.14
C ILE A 225 11.94 -16.49 19.34
N VAL A 226 11.74 -15.68 20.36
CA VAL A 226 12.69 -14.58 20.68
C VAL A 226 14.08 -15.13 20.96
N ASP A 227 14.19 -16.16 21.76
CA ASP A 227 15.51 -16.70 22.20
C ASP A 227 16.21 -17.52 21.11
N ARG A 228 15.45 -18.19 20.23
CA ARG A 228 15.99 -19.05 19.17
C ARG A 228 16.14 -18.38 17.81
N VAL A 229 15.35 -17.36 17.53
CA VAL A 229 15.33 -16.72 16.21
C VAL A 229 15.71 -15.24 16.29
N ALA A 230 14.99 -14.44 17.06
CA ALA A 230 15.18 -12.99 17.04
C ALA A 230 16.54 -12.56 17.63
N LYS A 231 16.86 -12.97 18.86
CA LYS A 231 18.11 -12.59 19.54
C LYS A 231 19.38 -13.07 18.84
N PRO A 232 19.48 -14.35 18.37
CA PRO A 232 20.66 -14.81 17.65
C PRO A 232 20.95 -14.03 16.37
N LEU A 233 19.92 -13.46 15.75
CA LEU A 233 20.04 -12.61 14.58
C LEU A 233 20.24 -11.11 14.92
N GLY A 234 20.33 -10.78 16.20
CA GLY A 234 20.59 -9.41 16.68
C GLY A 234 19.39 -8.48 16.52
N PHE A 235 18.17 -8.98 16.62
CA PHE A 235 16.99 -8.15 16.70
C PHE A 235 16.83 -7.60 18.13
N ASN A 236 16.40 -6.34 18.22
CA ASN A 236 16.08 -5.65 19.48
C ASN A 236 14.57 -5.48 19.61
N GLU A 237 14.07 -5.51 20.85
CA GLU A 237 12.64 -5.30 21.11
C GLU A 237 12.28 -3.84 20.99
N TRP A 238 11.20 -3.57 20.23
CA TRP A 238 10.56 -2.28 20.11
C TRP A 238 9.09 -2.39 20.55
N MET A 239 8.47 -1.26 20.83
CA MET A 239 7.04 -1.18 21.15
C MET A 239 6.40 -0.11 20.29
N PHE A 240 5.30 -0.45 19.62
CA PHE A 240 4.62 0.40 18.66
C PHE A 240 3.21 0.81 19.13
N PRO A 241 2.68 1.98 18.67
CA PRO A 241 1.29 2.38 18.91
C PRO A 241 0.31 1.39 18.26
N ARG A 242 -0.85 1.19 18.91
CA ARG A 242 -1.93 0.29 18.41
C ARG A 242 -3.01 1.00 17.61
N LEU A 243 -3.12 2.32 17.72
CA LEU A 243 -3.99 3.13 16.90
C LEU A 243 -3.16 3.78 15.77
N VAL A 244 -3.50 3.46 14.54
CA VAL A 244 -2.81 4.00 13.35
C VAL A 244 -3.61 5.20 12.84
N PRO A 245 -3.05 6.43 12.87
CA PRO A 245 -3.73 7.62 12.34
C PRO A 245 -4.07 7.46 10.86
N MET A 246 -5.20 8.05 10.42
CA MET A 246 -5.63 7.99 9.02
C MET A 246 -4.58 8.58 8.05
N GLU A 247 -3.78 9.55 8.49
CA GLU A 247 -2.67 10.11 7.71
C GLU A 247 -1.53 9.11 7.46
N VAL A 248 -1.33 8.16 8.37
CA VAL A 248 -0.40 7.04 8.21
C VAL A 248 -1.06 5.94 7.38
N PHE A 249 -2.33 5.61 7.68
CA PHE A 249 -3.09 4.60 6.96
C PHE A 249 -3.17 4.89 5.45
N LYS A 250 -3.35 6.15 5.05
CA LYS A 250 -3.37 6.53 3.62
C LYS A 250 -2.09 6.18 2.84
N LYS A 251 -0.98 5.89 3.54
CA LYS A 251 0.28 5.44 2.93
C LYS A 251 0.28 3.93 2.67
N LEU A 252 -0.62 3.18 3.31
CA LEU A 252 -0.79 1.75 3.13
C LEU A 252 -1.70 1.46 1.92
N THR A 253 -1.22 1.83 0.74
CA THR A 253 -2.01 1.79 -0.50
C THR A 253 -2.61 0.42 -0.77
N THR A 254 -1.87 -0.66 -0.49
CA THR A 254 -2.35 -2.05 -0.65
C THR A 254 -3.59 -2.36 0.18
N TYR A 255 -3.66 -1.87 1.44
CA TYR A 255 -4.85 -2.05 2.27
C TYR A 255 -6.03 -1.26 1.75
N ILE A 256 -5.81 0.01 1.36
CA ILE A 256 -6.87 0.86 0.85
C ILE A 256 -7.41 0.36 -0.49
N GLU A 257 -6.52 -0.11 -1.37
CA GLU A 257 -6.88 -0.55 -2.72
C GLU A 257 -7.54 -1.95 -2.75
N HIS A 258 -7.17 -2.84 -1.81
CA HIS A 258 -7.57 -4.25 -1.87
C HIS A 258 -8.35 -4.75 -0.66
N LEU A 259 -8.15 -4.19 0.52
CA LEU A 259 -8.71 -4.66 1.79
C LEU A 259 -9.22 -3.52 2.69
N PRO A 260 -9.98 -2.53 2.16
CA PRO A 260 -10.49 -1.45 3.00
C PRO A 260 -11.48 -1.93 4.05
N ASP A 261 -12.15 -3.05 3.81
CA ASP A 261 -13.06 -3.76 4.71
C ASP A 261 -12.34 -4.70 5.70
N GLY A 262 -11.03 -4.92 5.53
CA GLY A 262 -10.20 -5.78 6.39
C GLY A 262 -9.71 -5.13 7.67
N VAL A 263 -10.03 -3.85 7.91
CA VAL A 263 -9.59 -3.10 9.09
C VAL A 263 -10.75 -2.60 9.94
N PHE A 264 -10.51 -2.40 11.24
CA PHE A 264 -11.47 -1.75 12.13
C PHE A 264 -11.19 -0.25 12.18
N TYR A 265 -12.18 0.55 11.81
CA TYR A 265 -12.11 2.01 11.87
C TYR A 265 -12.48 2.52 13.26
N VAL A 266 -11.73 3.50 13.77
CA VAL A 266 -11.90 4.04 15.11
C VAL A 266 -12.26 5.52 15.05
N CYS A 267 -13.41 5.85 15.65
CA CYS A 267 -13.91 7.20 15.82
C CYS A 267 -13.63 7.69 17.25
N ALA A 268 -12.97 8.82 17.39
CA ALA A 268 -12.80 9.45 18.68
C ALA A 268 -14.07 10.26 19.04
N PRO A 269 -14.60 10.13 20.26
CA PRO A 269 -15.71 10.97 20.69
C PRO A 269 -15.26 12.42 20.90
N PRO A 270 -16.17 13.40 20.81
CA PRO A 270 -15.88 14.77 21.22
C PRO A 270 -15.58 14.82 22.71
N ARG A 271 -14.70 15.74 23.11
CA ARG A 271 -14.37 15.93 24.55
C ARG A 271 -15.40 16.80 25.30
N ASP A 272 -16.57 16.98 24.74
CA ASP A 272 -17.68 17.67 25.36
C ASP A 272 -18.64 16.66 26.01
N PRO A 273 -18.67 16.52 27.33
CA PRO A 273 -19.58 15.61 28.02
C PRO A 273 -21.06 15.87 27.74
N SER A 274 -21.44 17.11 27.38
CA SER A 274 -22.82 17.46 27.08
C SER A 274 -23.34 16.79 25.83
N ALA A 275 -22.47 16.48 24.86
CA ALA A 275 -22.83 15.74 23.67
C ALA A 275 -23.42 14.35 23.96
N PHE A 276 -23.14 13.78 25.12
CA PHE A 276 -23.60 12.45 25.52
C PHE A 276 -24.84 12.47 26.44
N GLU A 277 -25.40 13.63 26.77
CA GLU A 277 -26.49 13.72 27.78
C GLU A 277 -27.75 12.95 27.33
N GLU A 278 -28.13 13.03 26.08
CA GLU A 278 -29.27 12.25 25.56
C GLU A 278 -28.98 10.75 25.59
N PHE A 279 -27.81 10.32 25.14
CA PHE A 279 -27.38 8.92 25.16
C PHE A 279 -27.39 8.37 26.59
N LYS A 280 -26.84 9.10 27.56
CA LYS A 280 -26.83 8.72 29.00
C LYS A 280 -28.24 8.64 29.54
N ARG A 281 -29.09 9.64 29.26
CA ARG A 281 -30.47 9.68 29.74
C ARG A 281 -31.26 8.47 29.25
N GLU A 282 -31.19 8.14 27.97
CA GLU A 282 -31.85 6.99 27.38
C GLU A 282 -31.41 5.66 28.03
N TYR A 283 -30.11 5.50 28.25
CA TYR A 283 -29.57 4.33 28.93
C TYR A 283 -30.05 4.25 30.41
N VAL A 284 -30.03 5.33 31.13
CA VAL A 284 -30.48 5.35 32.55
C VAL A 284 -31.96 5.02 32.68
N LEU A 285 -32.81 5.60 31.81
CA LEU A 285 -34.25 5.45 31.90
C LEU A 285 -34.73 4.10 31.34
N ARG A 286 -34.16 3.62 30.23
CA ARG A 286 -34.68 2.47 29.51
C ARG A 286 -33.78 1.26 29.55
N ARG A 287 -32.54 1.38 30.04
CA ARG A 287 -31.49 0.37 29.98
C ARG A 287 -31.21 -0.14 28.54
N GLU A 288 -31.49 0.70 27.56
CA GLU A 288 -31.27 0.44 26.16
C GLU A 288 -30.05 1.18 25.65
N LEU A 289 -29.12 0.47 25.00
CA LEU A 289 -27.93 1.08 24.40
C LEU A 289 -28.29 1.60 23.00
N ARG A 290 -28.65 2.87 22.90
CA ARG A 290 -28.99 3.55 21.63
C ARG A 290 -27.73 3.87 20.81
N THR A 291 -27.26 2.88 20.05
CA THR A 291 -26.07 3.02 19.19
C THR A 291 -26.27 4.00 18.02
N ASP A 292 -27.51 4.26 17.62
CA ASP A 292 -27.88 5.29 16.66
C ASP A 292 -27.54 6.70 17.16
N LEU A 293 -27.81 7.00 18.45
CA LEU A 293 -27.40 8.27 19.06
C LEU A 293 -25.88 8.37 19.14
N LEU A 294 -25.22 7.27 19.52
CA LEU A 294 -23.77 7.23 19.59
C LEU A 294 -23.14 7.51 18.21
N LYS A 295 -23.69 6.91 17.14
CA LYS A 295 -23.24 7.15 15.78
C LYS A 295 -23.31 8.63 15.38
N ASN A 296 -24.32 9.37 15.84
CA ASN A 296 -24.47 10.79 15.55
C ASN A 296 -23.50 11.69 16.36
N ILE A 297 -23.06 11.22 17.53
CA ILE A 297 -22.11 11.94 18.40
C ILE A 297 -20.67 11.72 17.93
N LEU A 298 -20.34 10.52 17.48
CA LEU A 298 -18.99 10.18 17.01
C LEU A 298 -18.69 10.90 15.70
N GLY A 299 -17.51 11.49 15.61
CA GLY A 299 -16.99 12.11 14.39
C GLY A 299 -16.55 11.07 13.34
N GLU A 300 -15.92 11.57 12.28
CA GLU A 300 -15.33 10.71 11.25
C GLU A 300 -14.20 9.84 11.84
N PRO A 301 -13.92 8.68 11.24
CA PRO A 301 -12.81 7.85 11.67
C PRO A 301 -11.46 8.59 11.59
N GLY A 302 -10.82 8.76 12.74
CA GLY A 302 -9.49 9.38 12.83
C GLY A 302 -8.35 8.37 12.84
N TYR A 303 -8.67 7.11 13.09
CA TYR A 303 -7.70 6.02 13.23
C TYR A 303 -8.25 4.71 12.67
N ILE A 304 -7.36 3.75 12.47
CA ILE A 304 -7.70 2.33 12.41
C ILE A 304 -7.05 1.60 13.58
N MET A 305 -7.63 0.47 14.01
CA MET A 305 -6.92 -0.48 14.85
C MET A 305 -5.81 -1.14 14.03
N GLU A 306 -4.67 -1.41 14.66
CA GLU A 306 -3.52 -1.94 13.95
C GLU A 306 -3.79 -3.32 13.35
N ALA A 307 -3.71 -3.40 12.03
CA ALA A 307 -3.83 -4.64 11.27
C ALA A 307 -2.47 -5.27 10.94
N ILE A 308 -1.37 -4.49 10.99
CA ILE A 308 0.01 -4.90 10.77
C ILE A 308 0.99 -4.03 11.57
N GLN A 309 1.89 -4.65 12.32
CA GLN A 309 2.81 -3.99 13.25
C GLN A 309 3.92 -3.19 12.54
N CYS A 310 4.37 -3.61 11.35
CA CYS A 310 5.45 -2.96 10.61
C CYS A 310 5.17 -1.51 10.19
N THR A 311 3.91 -1.09 10.18
CA THR A 311 3.50 0.28 9.82
C THR A 311 4.22 1.33 10.65
N ALA A 312 4.29 1.14 11.96
CA ALA A 312 4.93 2.07 12.88
C ALA A 312 6.45 2.10 12.69
N PHE A 313 7.07 0.95 12.40
CA PHE A 313 8.49 0.87 12.08
C PHE A 313 8.85 1.70 10.85
N TYR A 314 8.10 1.54 9.75
CA TYR A 314 8.36 2.34 8.55
C TYR A 314 8.03 3.82 8.74
N GLN A 315 7.01 4.13 9.55
CA GLN A 315 6.68 5.52 9.87
C GLN A 315 7.77 6.20 10.70
N PHE A 316 8.49 5.48 11.56
CA PHE A 316 9.63 5.98 12.32
C PHE A 316 10.74 6.54 11.40
N PHE A 317 10.99 5.87 10.26
CA PHE A 317 11.99 6.32 9.29
C PHE A 317 11.45 7.30 8.24
N SER A 318 10.17 7.69 8.33
CA SER A 318 9.56 8.59 7.34
C SER A 318 10.14 10.00 7.44
N GLY A 319 10.89 10.41 6.41
CA GLY A 319 11.58 11.70 6.37
C GLY A 319 12.98 11.71 7.00
N GLU A 320 13.44 10.56 7.52
CA GLU A 320 14.79 10.42 8.06
C GLU A 320 15.79 10.04 6.97
N ILE A 321 17.06 10.37 7.22
CA ILE A 321 18.21 9.95 6.41
C ILE A 321 18.93 8.84 7.17
N VAL A 322 18.88 7.64 6.64
CA VAL A 322 19.60 6.48 7.20
C VAL A 322 20.88 6.28 6.42
N ARG A 323 22.01 6.23 7.10
CA ARG A 323 23.31 5.96 6.49
C ARG A 323 23.44 4.47 6.18
N ILE A 324 24.16 4.12 5.11
CA ILE A 324 24.35 2.73 4.69
C ILE A 324 25.10 1.92 5.78
N GLU A 325 26.04 2.52 6.48
CA GLU A 325 26.81 1.89 7.55
C GLU A 325 25.98 1.58 8.81
N ASP A 326 24.81 2.20 8.97
CA ASP A 326 23.89 1.92 10.06
C ASP A 326 22.95 0.73 9.76
N LEU A 327 23.00 0.19 8.53
CA LEU A 327 22.21 -0.95 8.09
C LEU A 327 22.93 -2.28 8.36
N PRO A 328 22.21 -3.37 8.68
CA PRO A 328 20.75 -3.47 8.79
C PRO A 328 20.21 -3.03 10.15
N ILE A 329 19.08 -2.34 10.19
CA ILE A 329 18.31 -2.04 11.40
C ILE A 329 17.29 -3.15 11.60
N LYS A 330 17.26 -3.77 12.79
CA LYS A 330 16.44 -4.95 13.08
C LYS A 330 15.64 -4.76 14.37
N ALA A 331 14.33 -4.91 14.28
CA ALA A 331 13.43 -4.78 15.40
C ALA A 331 12.48 -5.99 15.48
N TYR A 332 12.12 -6.42 16.69
CA TYR A 332 10.97 -7.29 16.90
C TYR A 332 10.01 -6.63 17.89
N GLU A 333 8.73 -6.98 17.79
CA GLU A 333 7.73 -6.55 18.75
C GLU A 333 6.99 -7.76 19.32
N LEU A 334 7.04 -7.88 20.65
CA LEU A 334 6.35 -8.90 21.42
C LEU A 334 5.29 -8.30 22.34
N LEU A 335 5.63 -7.28 23.11
CA LEU A 335 4.78 -6.73 24.18
C LEU A 335 3.48 -6.09 23.67
N GLY A 336 3.50 -5.50 22.48
CA GLY A 336 2.35 -4.90 21.83
C GLY A 336 1.70 -5.76 20.76
N GLY A 337 1.91 -7.06 20.75
CA GLY A 337 1.59 -7.96 19.64
C GLY A 337 0.12 -8.16 19.26
N TRP A 338 -0.84 -7.51 19.92
CA TRP A 338 -2.25 -7.60 19.54
C TRP A 338 -2.52 -6.93 18.20
N THR A 339 -3.24 -7.65 17.34
CA THR A 339 -3.58 -7.26 15.97
C THR A 339 -5.06 -7.49 15.74
N TRP A 340 -5.69 -6.61 14.98
CA TRP A 340 -7.12 -6.66 14.69
C TRP A 340 -7.36 -6.65 13.19
N ARG A 341 -8.06 -7.68 12.70
CA ARG A 341 -8.49 -7.79 11.31
C ARG A 341 -9.93 -8.20 11.22
N ASN A 342 -10.68 -7.59 10.33
CA ASN A 342 -11.98 -8.09 9.93
C ASN A 342 -11.76 -9.15 8.84
N GLU A 343 -11.61 -10.41 9.27
CA GLU A 343 -11.21 -11.51 8.38
C GLU A 343 -12.28 -11.81 7.31
N ALA A 344 -11.90 -11.60 6.05
CA ALA A 344 -12.77 -11.80 4.88
C ALA A 344 -13.27 -13.26 4.73
N GLY A 345 -12.44 -14.25 5.08
CA GLY A 345 -12.77 -15.65 5.08
C GLY A 345 -13.66 -16.10 6.26
N GLY A 346 -14.05 -15.16 7.14
CA GLY A 346 -14.79 -15.46 8.36
C GLY A 346 -13.90 -16.01 9.47
N VAL A 347 -14.53 -16.27 10.63
CA VAL A 347 -13.85 -16.76 11.84
C VAL A 347 -13.94 -18.29 11.89
N GLU A 348 -12.82 -18.95 12.22
CA GLU A 348 -12.74 -20.39 12.34
C GLU A 348 -11.88 -20.80 13.55
N GLY A 349 -12.52 -21.31 14.60
CA GLY A 349 -11.87 -21.81 15.80
C GLY A 349 -10.83 -20.84 16.38
N LEU A 350 -9.63 -21.34 16.63
CA LEU A 350 -8.45 -20.57 17.03
C LEU A 350 -7.55 -20.19 15.85
N VAL A 351 -7.78 -20.75 14.68
CA VAL A 351 -6.90 -20.59 13.51
C VAL A 351 -7.16 -19.25 12.79
N ARG A 352 -8.43 -18.84 12.75
CA ARG A 352 -8.81 -17.59 12.10
C ARG A 352 -9.68 -16.75 13.02
N THR A 353 -9.12 -15.72 13.59
CA THR A 353 -9.75 -14.85 14.58
C THR A 353 -9.65 -13.38 14.17
N ASN A 354 -10.60 -12.55 14.61
CA ASN A 354 -10.57 -11.10 14.33
C ASN A 354 -9.59 -10.35 15.22
N GLU A 355 -9.24 -10.95 16.36
CA GLU A 355 -8.29 -10.42 17.33
C GLU A 355 -7.30 -11.52 17.68
N PHE A 356 -6.03 -11.29 17.44
CA PHE A 356 -4.97 -12.27 17.68
C PHE A 356 -3.67 -11.62 18.10
N TRP A 357 -2.82 -12.39 18.75
CA TRP A 357 -1.51 -11.95 19.18
C TRP A 357 -0.43 -12.44 18.22
N ARG A 358 0.51 -11.55 17.87
CA ARG A 358 1.57 -11.83 16.91
C ARG A 358 2.89 -11.27 17.41
N LEU A 359 3.96 -12.06 17.25
CA LEU A 359 5.33 -11.58 17.28
C LEU A 359 5.73 -11.23 15.85
N GLU A 360 6.16 -10.00 15.61
CA GLU A 360 6.62 -9.55 14.31
C GLU A 360 8.08 -9.13 14.38
N MET A 361 8.90 -9.63 13.43
CA MET A 361 10.25 -9.17 13.19
C MET A 361 10.28 -8.33 11.93
N VAL A 362 10.76 -7.09 12.04
CA VAL A 362 10.84 -6.14 10.93
C VAL A 362 12.24 -5.59 10.82
N PHE A 363 12.72 -5.41 9.58
CA PHE A 363 14.09 -4.97 9.36
C PHE A 363 14.22 -4.13 8.09
N LEU A 364 15.19 -3.20 8.13
CA LEU A 364 15.59 -2.32 7.05
C LEU A 364 17.04 -2.62 6.69
N GLY A 365 17.32 -2.84 5.41
CA GLY A 365 18.66 -3.16 4.93
C GLY A 365 18.79 -3.02 3.42
N THR A 366 19.98 -3.25 2.91
CA THR A 366 20.20 -3.42 1.47
C THR A 366 19.47 -4.67 0.97
N PRO A 367 19.17 -4.81 -0.33
CA PRO A 367 18.51 -6.00 -0.87
C PRO A 367 19.18 -7.31 -0.48
N ASP A 368 20.53 -7.35 -0.49
CA ASP A 368 21.29 -8.55 -0.11
C ASP A 368 21.17 -8.84 1.39
N GLN A 369 21.30 -7.82 2.25
CA GLN A 369 21.11 -7.96 3.70
C GLN A 369 19.69 -8.45 4.04
N VAL A 370 18.67 -7.88 3.41
CA VAL A 370 17.27 -8.28 3.63
C VAL A 370 17.03 -9.73 3.23
N THR A 371 17.58 -10.15 2.08
CA THR A 371 17.48 -11.54 1.62
C THR A 371 18.19 -12.51 2.55
N GLU A 372 19.40 -12.18 3.00
CA GLU A 372 20.17 -12.99 3.93
C GLU A 372 19.47 -13.12 5.30
N ILE A 373 18.97 -12.01 5.86
CA ILE A 373 18.25 -12.01 7.13
C ILE A 373 17.00 -12.88 7.04
N ARG A 374 16.18 -12.70 5.98
CA ARG A 374 15.00 -13.52 5.74
C ARG A 374 15.33 -15.02 5.72
N ASN A 375 16.36 -15.41 4.97
CA ASN A 375 16.73 -16.82 4.86
C ASN A 375 17.19 -17.39 6.22
N LYS A 376 17.97 -16.64 6.98
CA LYS A 376 18.38 -17.04 8.33
C LYS A 376 17.19 -17.17 9.30
N ILE A 377 16.19 -16.27 9.20
CA ILE A 377 14.95 -16.37 9.96
C ILE A 377 14.26 -17.70 9.63
N VAL A 378 14.11 -18.01 8.34
CA VAL A 378 13.48 -19.26 7.90
C VAL A 378 14.23 -20.45 8.44
N ASP A 379 15.56 -20.53 8.26
CA ASP A 379 16.37 -21.67 8.71
C ASP A 379 16.25 -21.89 10.23
N LEU A 380 16.37 -20.83 11.04
CA LEU A 380 16.22 -20.94 12.50
C LEU A 380 14.79 -21.31 12.92
N THR A 381 13.78 -20.84 12.18
CA THR A 381 12.39 -21.22 12.42
C THR A 381 12.16 -22.70 12.13
N LEU A 382 12.72 -23.22 11.04
CA LEU A 382 12.63 -24.65 10.71
C LEU A 382 13.36 -25.52 11.75
N ASP A 383 14.53 -25.09 12.20
CA ASP A 383 15.26 -25.75 13.27
C ASP A 383 14.46 -25.81 14.58
N LEU A 384 13.79 -24.72 14.92
CA LEU A 384 12.90 -24.65 16.08
C LEU A 384 11.72 -25.61 15.95
N LEU A 385 11.02 -25.59 14.80
CA LEU A 385 9.87 -26.46 14.54
C LEU A 385 10.25 -27.94 14.57
N ASP A 386 11.37 -28.29 13.93
CA ASP A 386 11.81 -29.68 13.77
C ASP A 386 12.45 -30.25 15.04
N LYS A 387 13.36 -29.50 15.69
CA LYS A 387 14.20 -30.03 16.77
C LYS A 387 13.65 -29.80 18.16
N GLU A 388 12.90 -28.71 18.39
CA GLU A 388 12.40 -28.35 19.72
C GLU A 388 10.89 -28.57 19.87
N LEU A 389 10.11 -28.34 18.80
CA LEU A 389 8.65 -28.47 18.84
C LEU A 389 8.14 -29.79 18.28
N ASP A 390 8.98 -30.58 17.59
CA ASP A 390 8.62 -31.86 16.98
C ASP A 390 7.40 -31.75 16.05
N MET A 391 7.37 -30.69 15.23
CA MET A 391 6.22 -30.36 14.35
C MET A 391 6.55 -30.67 12.90
N GLU A 392 5.52 -31.10 12.15
CA GLU A 392 5.59 -31.09 10.69
C GLU A 392 5.60 -29.66 10.18
N TRP A 393 6.25 -29.45 9.05
CA TRP A 393 6.25 -28.16 8.40
C TRP A 393 6.40 -28.30 6.89
N ARG A 394 5.94 -27.29 6.19
CA ARG A 394 6.25 -27.09 4.76
C ARG A 394 6.49 -25.63 4.47
N ILE A 395 7.36 -25.36 3.49
CA ILE A 395 7.56 -24.03 2.92
C ILE A 395 6.79 -23.96 1.62
N VAL A 396 5.95 -22.96 1.47
CA VAL A 396 5.26 -22.68 0.22
C VAL A 396 5.65 -21.30 -0.34
N ALA A 397 5.54 -21.15 -1.64
CA ALA A 397 5.66 -19.86 -2.29
C ALA A 397 4.42 -19.03 -1.94
N GLY A 398 4.57 -18.15 -0.94
CA GLY A 398 3.47 -17.40 -0.34
C GLY A 398 2.84 -16.40 -1.30
N ALA A 399 1.52 -16.33 -1.29
CA ALA A 399 0.78 -15.33 -2.04
C ALA A 399 0.75 -13.99 -1.29
N PRO A 400 0.73 -12.85 -2.01
CA PRO A 400 0.38 -11.58 -1.39
C PRO A 400 -0.97 -11.68 -0.67
N PHE A 401 -1.03 -11.20 0.57
CA PHE A 401 -2.20 -11.34 1.46
C PHE A 401 -3.51 -10.72 0.92
N TYR A 402 -3.43 -9.86 -0.08
CA TYR A 402 -4.57 -9.22 -0.73
C TYR A 402 -5.13 -10.01 -1.93
N LEU A 403 -4.50 -11.11 -2.32
CA LEU A 403 -5.02 -11.99 -3.36
C LEU A 403 -5.93 -13.06 -2.74
N SER A 404 -7.09 -13.27 -3.35
CA SER A 404 -7.88 -14.45 -3.03
C SER A 404 -7.12 -15.73 -3.44
N PRO A 405 -7.38 -16.89 -2.80
CA PRO A 405 -6.76 -18.16 -3.19
C PRO A 405 -6.96 -18.49 -4.67
N GLN A 406 -8.11 -18.13 -5.24
CA GLN A 406 -8.44 -18.35 -6.64
C GLN A 406 -7.61 -17.45 -7.59
N GLU A 407 -7.33 -16.22 -7.19
CA GLU A 407 -6.46 -15.32 -7.96
C GLU A 407 -4.99 -15.72 -7.82
N ALA A 408 -4.57 -16.08 -6.62
CA ALA A 408 -3.22 -16.54 -6.33
C ALA A 408 -2.85 -17.78 -7.16
N SER A 409 -3.75 -18.77 -7.26
CA SER A 409 -3.52 -19.99 -8.03
C SER A 409 -3.39 -19.77 -9.53
N LYS A 410 -3.87 -18.64 -10.05
CA LYS A 410 -3.76 -18.27 -11.48
C LYS A 410 -2.50 -17.47 -11.81
N ARG A 411 -1.84 -16.92 -10.80
CA ARG A 411 -0.63 -16.11 -10.99
C ARG A 411 0.62 -16.98 -10.84
N LEU A 412 1.53 -16.87 -11.80
CA LEU A 412 2.80 -17.60 -11.80
C LEU A 412 3.91 -16.74 -11.23
N ILE A 413 4.82 -17.37 -10.50
CA ILE A 413 6.08 -16.78 -10.02
C ILE A 413 7.25 -17.68 -10.38
N ASP A 414 8.45 -17.12 -10.45
CA ASP A 414 9.67 -17.90 -10.64
C ASP A 414 10.10 -18.55 -9.32
N VAL A 415 10.04 -19.89 -9.29
CA VAL A 415 10.42 -20.69 -8.12
C VAL A 415 11.78 -21.38 -8.31
N SER A 416 12.56 -21.02 -9.35
CA SER A 416 13.89 -21.60 -9.61
C SER A 416 14.88 -21.33 -8.50
N HIS A 417 14.78 -20.15 -7.87
CA HIS A 417 15.63 -19.74 -6.75
C HIS A 417 14.81 -19.13 -5.62
N VAL A 418 14.95 -19.66 -4.42
CA VAL A 418 14.25 -19.17 -3.22
C VAL A 418 14.45 -17.67 -2.96
N ASN A 419 15.62 -17.13 -3.34
CA ASN A 419 15.92 -15.70 -3.18
C ASN A 419 15.10 -14.78 -4.09
N ARG A 420 14.52 -15.31 -5.16
CA ARG A 420 13.64 -14.55 -6.08
C ARG A 420 12.17 -14.57 -5.64
N ILE A 421 11.81 -15.45 -4.72
CA ILE A 421 10.45 -15.56 -4.21
C ILE A 421 10.23 -14.47 -3.17
N PRO A 422 9.27 -13.55 -3.36
CA PRO A 422 9.09 -12.41 -2.46
C PRO A 422 8.55 -12.80 -1.08
N THR A 423 7.69 -13.82 -1.02
CA THR A 423 7.05 -14.29 0.23
C THR A 423 7.24 -15.80 0.36
N LEU A 424 7.70 -16.23 1.53
CA LEU A 424 7.79 -17.63 1.92
C LEU A 424 6.86 -17.85 3.10
N ASP A 425 5.87 -18.72 2.97
CA ASP A 425 5.03 -19.12 4.07
C ASP A 425 5.55 -20.44 4.64
N VAL A 426 5.81 -20.47 5.95
CA VAL A 426 6.12 -21.70 6.69
C VAL A 426 4.85 -22.14 7.36
N GLU A 427 4.29 -23.23 6.88
CA GLU A 427 3.04 -23.81 7.37
C GLU A 427 3.36 -25.03 8.27
N VAL A 428 2.62 -25.16 9.36
CA VAL A 428 2.72 -26.22 10.35
C VAL A 428 1.39 -26.92 10.52
#